data_79f366b6c593e54086ce3d35356d7c19
#
_entry.id   79f366b6c593e54086ce3d35356d7c19
#
_cell.length_a   1.000
_cell.length_b   1.000
_cell.length_c   1.000
_cell.angle_alpha   90.00
_cell.angle_beta   90.00
_cell.angle_gamma   90.00
#
_symmetry.space_group_name_H-M   'P 1'
#
loop_
_entity.id
_entity.type
_entity.pdbx_description
1 polymer ?
#
loop_
_entity_poly.entity_id
_entity_poly.type
_entity_poly.pdbx_seq_one_letter_code
_entity_poly.pdbx_strand_id
1 'polypeptide(L)'
;MRIRFSPLAIITILTLVACGGGAEKSAPRQRAAGAAAPAAGAAGYTVAAVSGGGSVSGKVAFTGEAPAAETLEITKDTSVCGTEKQFQTVQVSGGGLGNAVVWIDGIASGKDWGSMDGGTIDQKNCVYTPAIQLVKAGDTLNIVNSDPILHNIHAYHNDKETLFNLAQPMQGMSTPKTMDKTGPVHMKCDVHSWMSGWVFVAGHPYYSVTGADGSFSLADVPAGTHTVKAWHPKYGEKSASVTVAAGGTADASFSMP
;
A
#
# COMPACT_ATOMS: atom_id res chain seq x y z
N MET A 1 41.06 60.86 -4.26
CA MET A 1 40.52 62.08 -3.66
C MET A 1 39.99 61.69 -2.30
N ARG A 2 40.70 62.24 -1.27
CA ARG A 2 40.44 61.96 0.15
C ARG A 2 39.30 62.82 0.63
N ILE A 3 38.45 62.35 1.54
CA ILE A 3 37.76 63.15 2.61
C ILE A 3 37.13 62.06 3.52
N ARG A 4 37.59 61.75 4.68
CA ARG A 4 37.66 62.30 6.05
C ARG A 4 36.33 62.22 6.82
N PHE A 5 36.36 61.34 7.81
CA PHE A 5 35.93 61.32 9.21
C PHE A 5 34.96 62.40 9.74
N SER A 6 33.98 62.00 10.53
CA SER A 6 33.99 62.33 11.98
C SER A 6 32.88 61.57 12.73
N PRO A 7 33.11 61.22 14.00
CA PRO A 7 32.18 60.44 14.83
C PRO A 7 31.34 61.35 15.72
N LEU A 8 30.19 60.86 16.15
CA LEU A 8 29.49 61.51 17.28
C LEU A 8 29.09 60.45 18.31
N ALA A 9 29.73 60.46 19.41
CA ALA A 9 29.42 59.79 20.65
C ALA A 9 28.42 60.69 21.48
N ILE A 10 27.42 60.02 22.10
CA ILE A 10 26.71 60.58 23.26
C ILE A 10 26.03 59.43 23.99
N ILE A 11 26.54 59.08 25.09
CA ILE A 11 26.16 59.25 26.52
C ILE A 11 25.14 58.27 27.04
N THR A 12 25.67 57.51 27.94
CA THR A 12 25.12 56.62 28.96
C THR A 12 24.05 57.26 29.83
N ILE A 13 22.96 56.60 30.12
CA ILE A 13 22.23 56.72 31.37
C ILE A 13 21.96 55.38 31.96
N LEU A 14 22.62 55.11 33.06
CA LEU A 14 22.50 53.98 33.95
C LEU A 14 21.41 54.34 34.98
N THR A 15 20.30 53.51 35.01
CA THR A 15 19.46 53.53 36.22
C THR A 15 19.29 52.12 36.71
N LEU A 16 20.01 51.82 37.79
CA LEU A 16 19.72 50.69 38.66
C LEU A 16 18.38 50.90 39.36
N VAL A 17 17.49 49.93 39.28
CA VAL A 17 16.48 49.68 40.31
C VAL A 17 16.55 48.20 40.67
N ALA A 18 17.07 47.98 41.88
CA ALA A 18 16.98 46.67 42.54
C ALA A 18 15.66 46.64 43.33
N CYS A 19 14.96 45.49 43.29
CA CYS A 19 14.21 44.88 44.39
C CYS A 19 13.46 43.67 43.82
N GLY A 20 13.83 42.51 44.24
CA GLY A 20 13.13 41.80 45.30
C GLY A 20 12.39 40.57 44.78
N GLY A 21 12.98 39.40 44.97
CA GLY A 21 12.42 38.19 45.54
C GLY A 21 11.12 37.58 44.96
N GLY A 22 11.24 36.39 44.50
CA GLY A 22 10.10 35.53 44.27
C GLY A 22 10.42 34.37 43.30
N ALA A 23 11.12 33.37 43.81
CA ALA A 23 11.27 32.11 43.06
C ALA A 23 9.97 31.32 43.13
N GLU A 24 9.09 31.51 42.16
CA GLU A 24 7.96 30.65 41.94
C GLU A 24 8.45 29.42 41.15
N LYS A 25 8.49 28.26 41.85
CA LYS A 25 8.66 26.97 41.25
C LYS A 25 7.47 26.66 40.37
N SER A 26 7.57 26.86 39.06
CA SER A 26 6.60 26.39 38.10
C SER A 26 6.66 24.87 38.08
N ALA A 27 5.59 24.20 38.56
CA ALA A 27 5.35 22.81 38.40
C ALA A 27 5.28 22.41 36.90
N PRO A 28 5.77 21.23 36.50
CA PRO A 28 5.68 20.81 35.11
C PRO A 28 4.19 20.62 34.75
N ARG A 29 3.69 21.40 33.80
CA ARG A 29 2.40 21.16 33.15
C ARG A 29 2.46 19.77 32.51
N GLN A 30 1.75 18.83 33.11
CA GLN A 30 1.39 17.59 32.42
C GLN A 30 0.60 17.99 31.17
N ARG A 31 1.21 17.79 30.00
CA ARG A 31 0.49 17.77 28.72
C ARG A 31 -0.52 16.64 28.85
N ALA A 32 -1.80 16.99 28.88
CA ALA A 32 -2.85 16.04 28.65
C ALA A 32 -2.54 15.35 27.32
N ALA A 33 -2.49 14.02 27.33
CA ALA A 33 -2.42 13.24 26.11
C ALA A 33 -3.68 13.60 25.31
N GLY A 34 -3.50 14.42 24.29
CA GLY A 34 -4.53 14.71 23.32
C GLY A 34 -4.93 13.39 22.69
N ALA A 35 -6.22 13.04 22.75
CA ALA A 35 -6.77 11.98 21.97
C ALA A 35 -6.29 12.18 20.53
N ALA A 36 -5.59 11.19 19.97
CA ALA A 36 -5.18 11.22 18.57
C ALA A 36 -6.44 11.46 17.74
N ALA A 37 -6.43 12.49 16.92
CA ALA A 37 -7.49 12.71 15.95
C ALA A 37 -7.59 11.41 15.10
N PRO A 38 -8.82 10.96 14.76
CA PRO A 38 -8.97 9.80 13.91
C PRO A 38 -8.18 10.03 12.63
N ALA A 39 -7.29 9.09 12.29
CA ALA A 39 -6.54 9.14 11.04
C ALA A 39 -7.55 9.29 9.91
N ALA A 40 -7.39 10.33 9.09
CA ALA A 40 -8.21 10.52 7.91
C ALA A 40 -8.06 9.27 7.05
N GLY A 41 -9.12 8.47 6.97
CA GLY A 41 -9.18 7.34 6.05
C GLY A 41 -9.01 7.85 4.62
N ALA A 42 -8.64 6.96 3.71
CA ALA A 42 -8.66 7.26 2.28
C ALA A 42 -9.96 8.01 1.95
N ALA A 43 -9.90 9.03 1.11
CA ALA A 43 -11.00 9.96 0.87
C ALA A 43 -12.35 9.25 0.75
N GLY A 44 -13.20 9.39 1.74
CA GLY A 44 -14.55 8.81 1.77
C GLY A 44 -14.82 7.67 2.75
N TYR A 45 -13.81 7.05 3.42
CA TYR A 45 -14.03 6.01 4.41
C TYR A 45 -13.90 6.52 5.85
N THR A 46 -14.90 6.22 6.69
CA THR A 46 -14.94 6.62 8.10
C THR A 46 -14.79 5.40 9.02
N VAL A 47 -13.82 5.44 9.94
CA VAL A 47 -13.68 4.42 10.96
C VAL A 47 -14.84 4.54 11.95
N ALA A 48 -15.58 3.47 12.16
CA ALA A 48 -16.71 3.37 13.07
C ALA A 48 -16.74 1.99 13.74
N ALA A 49 -17.26 1.91 14.96
CA ALA A 49 -17.43 0.63 15.63
C ALA A 49 -18.42 -0.26 14.86
N VAL A 50 -18.03 -1.50 14.59
CA VAL A 50 -18.90 -2.50 13.97
C VAL A 50 -19.52 -3.34 15.07
N SER A 51 -20.80 -3.07 15.39
CA SER A 51 -21.54 -3.88 16.33
C SER A 51 -22.12 -5.10 15.62
N GLY A 52 -21.83 -6.30 16.13
CA GLY A 52 -22.32 -7.54 15.53
C GLY A 52 -21.77 -7.79 14.12
N GLY A 53 -20.54 -7.36 13.85
CA GLY A 53 -19.89 -7.62 12.58
C GLY A 53 -19.83 -9.12 12.27
N GLY A 54 -20.08 -9.47 11.02
CA GLY A 54 -19.94 -10.82 10.51
C GLY A 54 -18.66 -10.98 9.68
N SER A 55 -18.60 -12.04 8.89
CA SER A 55 -17.50 -12.27 7.96
C SER A 55 -18.02 -12.59 6.56
N VAL A 56 -17.20 -12.29 5.56
CA VAL A 56 -17.38 -12.81 4.20
C VAL A 56 -16.19 -13.68 3.89
N SER A 57 -16.42 -14.93 3.52
CA SER A 57 -15.37 -15.86 3.13
C SER A 57 -15.77 -16.57 1.86
N GLY A 58 -14.80 -17.17 1.19
CA GLY A 58 -15.07 -17.90 -0.01
C GLY A 58 -13.79 -18.31 -0.73
N LYS A 59 -13.97 -18.70 -1.97
CA LYS A 59 -12.90 -19.13 -2.84
C LYS A 59 -13.03 -18.47 -4.21
N VAL A 60 -11.94 -17.97 -4.75
CA VAL A 60 -11.84 -17.67 -6.18
C VAL A 60 -11.36 -18.94 -6.86
N ALA A 61 -12.31 -19.65 -7.48
CA ALA A 61 -12.02 -20.88 -8.22
C ALA A 61 -11.46 -20.55 -9.61
N PHE A 62 -10.52 -21.35 -10.05
CA PHE A 62 -10.04 -21.34 -11.43
C PHE A 62 -10.76 -22.43 -12.23
N THR A 63 -11.37 -22.04 -13.35
CA THR A 63 -12.05 -22.99 -14.25
C THR A 63 -11.23 -23.14 -15.53
N GLY A 64 -10.97 -24.38 -15.92
CA GLY A 64 -10.16 -24.69 -17.07
C GLY A 64 -8.82 -25.31 -16.70
N GLU A 65 -7.93 -25.41 -17.68
CA GLU A 65 -6.58 -25.93 -17.49
C GLU A 65 -5.65 -24.83 -17.01
N ALA A 66 -4.93 -25.10 -15.91
CA ALA A 66 -3.96 -24.15 -15.38
C ALA A 66 -2.86 -23.89 -16.42
N PRO A 67 -2.56 -22.62 -16.77
CA PRO A 67 -1.50 -22.33 -17.69
C PRO A 67 -0.17 -22.92 -17.21
N ALA A 68 0.56 -23.57 -18.10
CA ALA A 68 1.91 -24.03 -17.81
C ALA A 68 2.81 -22.83 -17.50
N ALA A 69 3.82 -23.05 -16.67
CA ALA A 69 4.87 -22.07 -16.50
C ALA A 69 5.59 -21.83 -17.83
N GLU A 70 5.80 -20.56 -18.15
CA GLU A 70 6.55 -20.15 -19.34
C GLU A 70 8.03 -20.04 -18.99
N THR A 71 8.90 -20.69 -19.77
CA THR A 71 10.35 -20.47 -19.65
C THR A 71 10.73 -19.30 -20.53
N LEU A 72 11.25 -18.24 -19.91
CA LEU A 72 11.75 -17.08 -20.61
C LEU A 72 13.28 -17.10 -20.63
N GLU A 73 13.87 -17.01 -21.81
CA GLU A 73 15.29 -16.79 -21.97
C GLU A 73 15.66 -15.37 -21.57
N ILE A 74 16.62 -15.23 -20.68
CA ILE A 74 17.13 -13.95 -20.19
C ILE A 74 18.43 -13.64 -20.92
N THR A 75 18.46 -12.52 -21.61
CA THR A 75 19.63 -12.09 -22.40
C THR A 75 20.33 -10.86 -21.83
N LYS A 76 19.76 -10.27 -20.77
CA LYS A 76 20.29 -9.04 -20.13
C LYS A 76 20.60 -9.30 -18.66
N ASP A 77 21.73 -8.76 -18.19
CA ASP A 77 22.20 -8.84 -16.79
C ASP A 77 22.21 -10.29 -16.24
N THR A 78 22.60 -11.24 -17.10
CA THR A 78 22.53 -12.69 -16.84
C THR A 78 23.31 -13.14 -15.61
N SER A 79 24.36 -12.42 -15.23
CA SER A 79 25.14 -12.69 -14.02
C SER A 79 24.34 -12.52 -12.73
N VAL A 80 23.26 -11.73 -12.75
CA VAL A 80 22.36 -11.49 -11.60
C VAL A 80 21.00 -12.12 -11.84
N CYS A 81 20.43 -11.93 -13.04
CA CYS A 81 19.09 -12.39 -13.37
C CYS A 81 19.04 -13.90 -13.74
N GLY A 82 20.19 -14.54 -13.99
CA GLY A 82 20.24 -15.89 -14.58
C GLY A 82 20.06 -15.85 -16.09
N THR A 83 20.12 -17.02 -16.73
CA THR A 83 19.97 -17.17 -18.19
C THR A 83 18.56 -17.57 -18.61
N GLU A 84 17.76 -18.02 -17.67
CA GLU A 84 16.35 -18.38 -17.87
C GLU A 84 15.53 -18.13 -16.60
N LYS A 85 14.25 -17.93 -16.75
CA LYS A 85 13.30 -17.85 -15.64
C LYS A 85 12.02 -18.60 -15.97
N GLN A 86 11.50 -19.29 -14.97
CA GLN A 86 10.17 -19.87 -15.00
C GLN A 86 9.17 -18.82 -14.50
N PHE A 87 8.28 -18.37 -15.38
CA PHE A 87 7.20 -17.47 -15.03
C PHE A 87 5.89 -18.22 -14.94
N GLN A 88 5.33 -18.27 -13.75
CA GLN A 88 3.97 -18.70 -13.56
C GLN A 88 3.06 -17.47 -13.54
N THR A 89 2.50 -17.12 -14.69
CA THR A 89 1.65 -15.94 -14.86
C THR A 89 0.35 -16.03 -14.08
N VAL A 90 -0.06 -17.24 -13.70
CA VAL A 90 -1.29 -17.54 -12.96
C VAL A 90 -0.99 -18.62 -11.91
N GLN A 91 -1.17 -18.27 -10.65
CA GLN A 91 -1.01 -19.21 -9.54
C GLN A 91 -2.31 -20.01 -9.36
N VAL A 92 -2.28 -21.30 -9.65
CA VAL A 92 -3.42 -22.21 -9.45
C VAL A 92 -3.00 -23.37 -8.57
N SER A 93 -3.75 -23.62 -7.49
CA SER A 93 -3.53 -24.78 -6.61
C SER A 93 -4.87 -25.31 -6.11
N GLY A 94 -5.09 -26.63 -6.18
CA GLY A 94 -6.33 -27.26 -5.72
C GLY A 94 -7.60 -26.65 -6.36
N GLY A 95 -7.50 -26.23 -7.64
CA GLY A 95 -8.59 -25.57 -8.36
C GLY A 95 -8.91 -24.16 -7.88
N GLY A 96 -8.05 -23.55 -7.06
CA GLY A 96 -8.18 -22.16 -6.64
C GLY A 96 -7.20 -21.24 -7.35
N LEU A 97 -7.57 -19.97 -7.51
CA LEU A 97 -6.80 -18.91 -8.13
C LEU A 97 -6.15 -18.03 -7.06
N GLY A 98 -4.84 -18.12 -6.93
CA GLY A 98 -4.04 -17.26 -6.06
C GLY A 98 -3.83 -15.87 -6.66
N ASN A 99 -3.39 -14.93 -5.82
CA ASN A 99 -3.10 -13.56 -6.22
C ASN A 99 -4.31 -12.81 -6.84
N ALA A 100 -5.54 -13.17 -6.46
CA ALA A 100 -6.71 -12.34 -6.71
C ALA A 100 -6.93 -11.39 -5.53
N VAL A 101 -7.37 -10.16 -5.79
CA VAL A 101 -7.76 -9.19 -4.77
C VAL A 101 -9.27 -9.23 -4.61
N VAL A 102 -9.75 -9.44 -3.39
CA VAL A 102 -11.18 -9.47 -3.06
C VAL A 102 -11.51 -8.35 -2.09
N TRP A 103 -12.63 -7.63 -2.30
CA TRP A 103 -13.04 -6.52 -1.42
C TRP A 103 -14.56 -6.32 -1.37
N ILE A 104 -15.01 -5.58 -0.35
CA ILE A 104 -16.39 -5.09 -0.28
C ILE A 104 -16.47 -3.79 -1.08
N ASP A 105 -17.26 -3.74 -2.13
CA ASP A 105 -17.38 -2.54 -2.96
C ASP A 105 -18.26 -1.47 -2.29
N GLY A 106 -17.82 -0.21 -2.36
CA GLY A 106 -18.62 0.95 -1.94
C GLY A 106 -18.89 1.08 -0.44
N ILE A 107 -18.19 0.35 0.44
CA ILE A 107 -18.36 0.49 1.88
C ILE A 107 -17.78 1.82 2.38
N ALA A 108 -18.60 2.67 3.00
CA ALA A 108 -18.23 4.02 3.42
C ALA A 108 -17.80 4.12 4.88
N SER A 109 -18.11 3.12 5.72
CA SER A 109 -17.73 3.12 7.13
C SER A 109 -17.63 1.72 7.71
N GLY A 110 -16.88 1.57 8.79
CA GLY A 110 -16.72 0.30 9.50
C GLY A 110 -15.40 0.23 10.26
N LYS A 111 -14.80 -0.97 10.39
CA LYS A 111 -13.64 -1.24 11.24
C LYS A 111 -12.44 -0.35 10.93
N ASP A 112 -11.52 -0.28 11.88
CA ASP A 112 -10.20 0.32 11.67
C ASP A 112 -9.35 -0.50 10.68
N TRP A 113 -8.35 0.13 10.11
CA TRP A 113 -7.42 -0.45 9.13
C TRP A 113 -6.56 -1.59 9.70
N GLY A 114 -6.37 -1.65 11.01
CA GLY A 114 -5.54 -2.65 11.66
C GLY A 114 -4.08 -2.54 11.19
N SER A 115 -3.52 -3.66 10.73
CA SER A 115 -2.13 -3.74 10.25
C SER A 115 -1.96 -3.48 8.76
N MET A 116 -3.01 -3.04 8.05
CA MET A 116 -2.87 -2.65 6.65
C MET A 116 -2.18 -1.29 6.57
N ASP A 117 -0.94 -1.29 6.23
CA ASP A 117 -0.08 -0.10 6.07
C ASP A 117 0.45 0.01 4.63
N GLY A 118 1.47 0.87 4.42
CA GLY A 118 2.02 1.13 3.10
C GLY A 118 2.71 -0.06 2.42
N GLY A 119 3.23 -1.01 3.18
CA GLY A 119 3.90 -2.20 2.65
C GLY A 119 5.22 -1.94 1.93
N THR A 120 5.76 -3.01 1.35
CA THR A 120 7.03 -2.98 0.60
C THR A 120 6.91 -3.84 -0.65
N ILE A 121 7.47 -3.35 -1.76
CA ILE A 121 7.73 -4.13 -2.96
C ILE A 121 9.24 -4.16 -3.22
N ASP A 122 9.82 -5.34 -3.34
CA ASP A 122 11.25 -5.54 -3.53
C ASP A 122 11.55 -6.07 -4.94
N GLN A 123 12.63 -5.58 -5.52
CA GLN A 123 13.22 -6.05 -6.77
C GLN A 123 14.40 -6.94 -6.41
N LYS A 124 14.17 -8.24 -6.44
CA LYS A 124 15.17 -9.23 -6.06
C LYS A 124 15.16 -10.40 -7.03
N ASN A 125 16.36 -10.83 -7.44
CA ASN A 125 16.52 -11.83 -8.48
C ASN A 125 15.77 -11.45 -9.78
N CYS A 126 15.70 -10.16 -10.09
CA CYS A 126 15.04 -9.61 -11.26
C CYS A 126 13.54 -9.99 -11.36
N VAL A 127 12.86 -9.98 -10.22
CA VAL A 127 11.40 -10.07 -10.10
C VAL A 127 10.90 -9.13 -9.02
N TYR A 128 9.63 -8.72 -9.09
CA TYR A 128 8.96 -8.01 -8.01
C TYR A 128 8.40 -8.96 -6.97
N THR A 129 8.65 -8.69 -5.70
CA THR A 129 8.17 -9.49 -4.58
C THR A 129 7.56 -8.58 -3.50
N PRO A 130 6.33 -8.84 -3.05
CA PRO A 130 5.40 -9.87 -3.53
C PRO A 130 4.86 -9.55 -4.94
N ALA A 131 4.28 -10.55 -5.62
CA ALA A 131 3.65 -10.36 -6.93
C ALA A 131 2.45 -9.39 -6.87
N ILE A 132 1.73 -9.39 -5.74
CA ILE A 132 0.66 -8.42 -5.42
C ILE A 132 0.84 -7.93 -3.99
N GLN A 133 0.88 -6.59 -3.83
CA GLN A 133 0.93 -5.90 -2.55
C GLN A 133 -0.36 -5.08 -2.34
N LEU A 134 -1.03 -5.25 -1.19
CA LEU A 134 -2.07 -4.31 -0.75
C LEU A 134 -1.42 -3.12 -0.04
N VAL A 135 -1.90 -1.92 -0.36
CA VAL A 135 -1.46 -0.67 0.27
C VAL A 135 -2.68 0.19 0.58
N LYS A 136 -2.75 0.76 1.75
CA LYS A 136 -3.79 1.72 2.11
C LYS A 136 -3.60 3.01 1.30
N ALA A 137 -4.68 3.57 0.77
CA ALA A 137 -4.63 4.84 0.07
C ALA A 137 -4.14 5.97 1.00
N GLY A 138 -3.19 6.77 0.51
CA GLY A 138 -2.50 7.83 1.25
C GLY A 138 -1.27 7.34 2.02
N ASP A 139 -1.04 6.04 2.16
CA ASP A 139 0.14 5.51 2.84
C ASP A 139 1.34 5.36 1.87
N THR A 140 2.50 5.14 2.47
CA THR A 140 3.76 5.04 1.74
C THR A 140 4.08 3.59 1.38
N LEU A 141 4.21 3.30 0.09
CA LEU A 141 4.85 2.09 -0.42
C LEU A 141 6.36 2.29 -0.43
N ASN A 142 7.10 1.37 0.20
CA ASN A 142 8.56 1.32 0.10
C ASN A 142 8.96 0.45 -1.09
N ILE A 143 9.69 1.04 -2.03
CA ILE A 143 10.18 0.37 -3.23
C ILE A 143 11.66 0.09 -3.05
N VAL A 144 12.06 -1.17 -2.98
CA VAL A 144 13.43 -1.60 -2.68
C VAL A 144 14.06 -2.24 -3.90
N ASN A 145 15.35 -1.96 -4.13
CA ASN A 145 16.18 -2.71 -5.07
C ASN A 145 17.20 -3.55 -4.28
N SER A 146 16.98 -4.86 -4.18
CA SER A 146 17.91 -5.79 -3.52
C SER A 146 18.95 -6.42 -4.46
N ASP A 147 18.86 -6.16 -5.77
CA ASP A 147 19.83 -6.64 -6.76
C ASP A 147 20.98 -5.63 -6.98
N PRO A 148 22.20 -6.10 -7.27
CA PRO A 148 23.38 -5.25 -7.51
C PRO A 148 23.44 -4.68 -8.94
N ILE A 149 22.28 -4.42 -9.54
CA ILE A 149 22.11 -3.89 -10.89
C ILE A 149 21.05 -2.80 -10.94
N LEU A 150 21.00 -2.06 -12.03
CA LEU A 150 19.95 -1.08 -12.27
C LEU A 150 18.62 -1.76 -12.53
N HIS A 151 17.64 -1.43 -11.72
CA HIS A 151 16.21 -1.59 -12.01
C HIS A 151 15.52 -0.24 -12.14
N ASN A 152 14.32 -0.22 -12.68
CA ASN A 152 13.40 0.90 -12.52
C ASN A 152 11.99 0.38 -12.18
N ILE A 153 11.20 1.24 -11.58
CA ILE A 153 9.77 1.01 -11.42
C ILE A 153 9.01 2.04 -12.23
N HIS A 154 8.30 1.57 -13.24
CA HIS A 154 7.34 2.32 -14.01
C HIS A 154 5.94 1.89 -13.58
N ALA A 155 5.26 2.76 -12.85
CA ALA A 155 3.96 2.49 -12.23
C ALA A 155 2.83 3.04 -13.08
N TYR A 156 1.84 2.19 -13.41
CA TYR A 156 0.69 2.53 -14.23
C TYR A 156 -0.61 2.27 -13.48
N HIS A 157 -1.41 3.30 -13.23
CA HIS A 157 -2.74 3.15 -12.68
C HIS A 157 -3.70 2.61 -13.75
N ASN A 158 -4.37 1.49 -13.46
CA ASN A 158 -5.29 0.80 -14.39
C ASN A 158 -4.66 0.52 -15.78
N ASP A 159 -3.36 0.24 -15.84
CA ASP A 159 -2.59 0.05 -17.09
C ASP A 159 -2.66 1.20 -18.11
N LYS A 160 -3.03 2.38 -17.69
CA LYS A 160 -3.27 3.54 -18.59
C LYS A 160 -2.47 4.77 -18.21
N GLU A 161 -2.53 5.17 -16.95
CA GLU A 161 -1.94 6.41 -16.47
C GLU A 161 -0.61 6.16 -15.77
N THR A 162 0.48 6.71 -16.26
CA THR A 162 1.75 6.71 -15.55
C THR A 162 1.64 7.54 -14.28
N LEU A 163 1.87 6.91 -13.12
CA LEU A 163 1.97 7.60 -11.84
C LEU A 163 3.39 8.12 -11.59
N PHE A 164 4.37 7.28 -11.85
CA PHE A 164 5.79 7.61 -11.74
C PHE A 164 6.65 6.60 -12.52
N ASN A 165 7.89 7.03 -12.83
CA ASN A 165 8.94 6.17 -13.35
C ASN A 165 10.23 6.53 -12.61
N LEU A 166 10.81 5.56 -11.88
CA LEU A 166 11.93 5.76 -10.96
C LEU A 166 13.06 4.79 -11.27
N ALA A 167 14.23 5.32 -11.51
CA ALA A 167 15.45 4.52 -11.60
C ALA A 167 15.99 4.19 -10.20
N GLN A 168 16.40 2.94 -10.02
CA GLN A 168 17.06 2.45 -8.81
C GLN A 168 18.37 1.75 -9.18
N PRO A 169 19.46 2.52 -9.38
CA PRO A 169 20.72 1.98 -9.91
C PRO A 169 21.57 1.21 -8.90
N MET A 170 21.27 1.29 -7.61
CA MET A 170 22.13 0.73 -6.55
C MET A 170 21.40 -0.31 -5.73
N GLN A 171 22.12 -1.37 -5.38
CA GLN A 171 21.66 -2.34 -4.40
C GLN A 171 21.37 -1.68 -3.05
N GLY A 172 20.28 -2.09 -2.40
CA GLY A 172 19.83 -1.56 -1.11
C GLY A 172 19.12 -0.20 -1.21
N MET A 173 18.99 0.37 -2.41
CA MET A 173 18.23 1.61 -2.59
C MET A 173 16.76 1.37 -2.24
N SER A 174 16.22 2.24 -1.39
CA SER A 174 14.80 2.26 -1.03
C SER A 174 14.21 3.63 -1.38
N THR A 175 13.10 3.63 -2.11
CA THR A 175 12.41 4.85 -2.53
C THR A 175 10.97 4.81 -2.04
N PRO A 176 10.60 5.65 -1.06
CA PRO A 176 9.22 5.75 -0.60
C PRO A 176 8.34 6.48 -1.62
N LYS A 177 7.13 5.99 -1.84
CA LYS A 177 6.09 6.61 -2.67
C LYS A 177 4.73 6.57 -2.01
N THR A 178 4.09 7.72 -1.88
CA THR A 178 2.70 7.80 -1.44
C THR A 178 1.77 7.29 -2.53
N MET A 179 0.83 6.43 -2.16
CA MET A 179 -0.11 5.77 -3.07
C MET A 179 -1.51 6.34 -2.87
N ASP A 180 -1.87 7.40 -3.59
CA ASP A 180 -3.11 8.15 -3.38
C ASP A 180 -4.31 7.62 -4.18
N LYS A 181 -4.06 7.02 -5.36
CA LYS A 181 -5.12 6.59 -6.27
C LYS A 181 -5.52 5.15 -5.99
N THR A 182 -6.75 4.93 -5.55
CA THR A 182 -7.32 3.60 -5.28
C THR A 182 -7.42 2.74 -6.54
N GLY A 183 -7.28 1.42 -6.37
CA GLY A 183 -7.37 0.45 -7.45
C GLY A 183 -6.02 -0.16 -7.84
N PRO A 184 -5.96 -0.93 -8.93
CA PRO A 184 -4.77 -1.63 -9.35
C PRO A 184 -3.73 -0.70 -9.97
N VAL A 185 -2.49 -0.84 -9.54
CA VAL A 185 -1.31 -0.17 -10.09
C VAL A 185 -0.33 -1.24 -10.57
N HIS A 186 -0.06 -1.26 -11.86
CA HIS A 186 0.88 -2.17 -12.48
C HIS A 186 2.29 -1.62 -12.37
N MET A 187 3.20 -2.41 -11.82
CA MET A 187 4.62 -2.11 -11.68
C MET A 187 5.40 -2.86 -12.76
N LYS A 188 6.08 -2.14 -13.64
CA LYS A 188 6.90 -2.68 -14.73
C LYS A 188 8.33 -2.17 -14.61
N CYS A 189 9.28 -2.90 -15.18
CA CYS A 189 10.65 -2.46 -15.34
C CYS A 189 10.95 -2.24 -16.84
N ASP A 190 11.34 -1.02 -17.21
CA ASP A 190 11.69 -0.70 -18.61
C ASP A 190 13.05 -1.28 -19.00
N VAL A 191 13.89 -1.65 -18.01
CA VAL A 191 15.21 -2.26 -18.20
C VAL A 191 15.09 -3.77 -18.43
N HIS A 192 14.18 -4.42 -17.67
CA HIS A 192 13.95 -5.86 -17.68
C HIS A 192 12.46 -6.12 -17.94
N SER A 193 12.10 -6.23 -19.21
CA SER A 193 10.69 -6.25 -19.67
C SER A 193 9.84 -7.39 -19.12
N TRP A 194 10.46 -8.43 -18.59
CA TRP A 194 9.78 -9.54 -17.93
C TRP A 194 9.33 -9.24 -16.49
N MET A 195 9.91 -8.21 -15.85
CA MET A 195 9.54 -7.86 -14.47
C MET A 195 8.18 -7.17 -14.44
N SER A 196 7.25 -7.82 -13.79
CA SER A 196 5.85 -7.38 -13.62
C SER A 196 5.37 -7.70 -12.21
N GLY A 197 4.71 -6.75 -11.58
CA GLY A 197 4.11 -6.88 -10.25
C GLY A 197 2.95 -5.92 -10.10
N TRP A 198 2.17 -6.07 -9.04
CA TRP A 198 0.99 -5.25 -8.82
C TRP A 198 0.94 -4.70 -7.41
N VAL A 199 0.50 -3.46 -7.31
CA VAL A 199 0.06 -2.87 -6.05
C VAL A 199 -1.42 -2.58 -6.18
N PHE A 200 -2.23 -3.06 -5.24
CA PHE A 200 -3.63 -2.71 -5.18
C PHE A 200 -3.83 -1.70 -4.04
N VAL A 201 -4.22 -0.48 -4.39
CA VAL A 201 -4.41 0.62 -3.43
C VAL A 201 -5.83 0.56 -2.88
N ALA A 202 -5.94 0.24 -1.60
CA ALA A 202 -7.19 0.01 -0.89
C ALA A 202 -7.78 1.33 -0.35
N GLY A 203 -9.07 1.57 -0.61
CA GLY A 203 -9.81 2.72 -0.10
C GLY A 203 -10.41 2.54 1.30
N HIS A 204 -10.41 1.32 1.83
CA HIS A 204 -10.97 0.91 3.13
C HIS A 204 -10.36 -0.43 3.57
N PRO A 205 -10.54 -0.90 4.82
CA PRO A 205 -9.85 -2.09 5.34
C PRO A 205 -10.45 -3.46 4.94
N TYR A 206 -11.50 -3.50 4.13
CA TYR A 206 -12.17 -4.74 3.72
C TYR A 206 -11.62 -5.26 2.38
N TYR A 207 -10.33 -5.56 2.35
CA TYR A 207 -9.61 -6.16 1.23
C TYR A 207 -8.85 -7.41 1.69
N SER A 208 -8.70 -8.37 0.80
CA SER A 208 -7.89 -9.57 0.99
C SER A 208 -7.24 -9.97 -0.32
N VAL A 209 -6.02 -10.51 -0.28
CA VAL A 209 -5.41 -11.22 -1.41
C VAL A 209 -5.64 -12.70 -1.19
N THR A 210 -6.09 -13.42 -2.23
CA THR A 210 -6.33 -14.86 -2.13
C THR A 210 -5.04 -15.64 -1.88
N GLY A 211 -5.11 -16.65 -1.03
CA GLY A 211 -4.06 -17.64 -0.88
C GLY A 211 -3.83 -18.44 -2.16
N ALA A 212 -2.80 -19.28 -2.16
CA ALA A 212 -2.47 -20.12 -3.33
C ALA A 212 -3.62 -21.03 -3.76
N ASP A 213 -4.45 -21.44 -2.82
CA ASP A 213 -5.65 -22.28 -3.02
C ASP A 213 -6.90 -21.48 -3.40
N GLY A 214 -6.78 -20.15 -3.57
CA GLY A 214 -7.86 -19.24 -3.92
C GLY A 214 -8.73 -18.80 -2.73
N SER A 215 -8.46 -19.24 -1.52
CA SER A 215 -9.26 -18.89 -0.34
C SER A 215 -9.04 -17.43 0.09
N PHE A 216 -10.09 -16.80 0.63
CA PHE A 216 -10.05 -15.46 1.24
C PHE A 216 -11.02 -15.33 2.41
N SER A 217 -10.78 -14.33 3.24
CA SER A 217 -11.71 -13.96 4.33
C SER A 217 -11.63 -12.46 4.60
N LEU A 218 -12.81 -11.86 4.81
CA LEU A 218 -13.01 -10.46 5.21
C LEU A 218 -13.75 -10.46 6.54
N ALA A 219 -13.10 -10.07 7.61
CA ALA A 219 -13.67 -10.06 8.97
C ALA A 219 -14.28 -8.70 9.32
N ASP A 220 -15.14 -8.71 10.34
CA ASP A 220 -15.80 -7.53 10.91
C ASP A 220 -16.60 -6.71 9.89
N VAL A 221 -17.23 -7.41 8.93
CA VAL A 221 -18.10 -6.79 7.93
C VAL A 221 -19.41 -6.39 8.62
N PRO A 222 -19.88 -5.14 8.50
CA PRO A 222 -21.18 -4.74 9.03
C PRO A 222 -22.30 -5.63 8.51
N ALA A 223 -23.30 -5.94 9.36
CA ALA A 223 -24.47 -6.69 8.91
C ALA A 223 -25.22 -5.91 7.81
N GLY A 224 -25.67 -6.62 6.78
CA GLY A 224 -26.36 -6.01 5.63
C GLY A 224 -26.02 -6.70 4.32
N THR A 225 -26.57 -6.15 3.24
CA THR A 225 -26.30 -6.64 1.89
C THR A 225 -25.14 -5.83 1.27
N HIS A 226 -24.14 -6.53 0.79
CA HIS A 226 -22.91 -5.96 0.23
C HIS A 226 -22.63 -6.51 -1.16
N THR A 227 -22.02 -5.70 -1.99
CA THR A 227 -21.39 -6.15 -3.23
C THR A 227 -19.95 -6.53 -2.91
N VAL A 228 -19.59 -7.78 -3.17
CA VAL A 228 -18.19 -8.27 -3.09
C VAL A 228 -17.63 -8.33 -4.47
N LYS A 229 -16.43 -7.85 -4.67
CA LYS A 229 -15.70 -7.90 -5.93
C LYS A 229 -14.43 -8.73 -5.78
N ALA A 230 -14.07 -9.43 -6.84
CA ALA A 230 -12.81 -10.14 -6.98
C ALA A 230 -12.14 -9.72 -8.30
N TRP A 231 -10.87 -9.34 -8.24
CA TRP A 231 -10.08 -8.92 -9.39
C TRP A 231 -8.79 -9.72 -9.48
N HIS A 232 -8.43 -10.10 -10.71
CA HIS A 232 -7.15 -10.73 -11.00
C HIS A 232 -6.49 -10.04 -12.21
N PRO A 233 -5.16 -9.80 -12.20
CA PRO A 233 -4.46 -9.08 -13.27
C PRO A 233 -4.75 -9.58 -14.69
N LYS A 234 -4.87 -10.90 -14.84
CA LYS A 234 -5.10 -11.54 -16.15
C LYS A 234 -6.57 -11.70 -16.51
N TYR A 235 -7.46 -11.85 -15.51
CA TYR A 235 -8.87 -12.25 -15.76
C TYR A 235 -9.88 -11.13 -15.48
N GLY A 236 -9.41 -9.96 -15.04
CA GLY A 236 -10.28 -8.82 -14.76
C GLY A 236 -11.11 -9.01 -13.51
N GLU A 237 -12.31 -8.40 -13.48
CA GLU A 237 -13.17 -8.28 -12.31
C GLU A 237 -14.43 -9.13 -12.42
N LYS A 238 -14.83 -9.71 -11.28
CA LYS A 238 -16.14 -10.34 -11.04
C LYS A 238 -16.77 -9.71 -9.80
N SER A 239 -18.11 -9.78 -9.72
CA SER A 239 -18.86 -9.28 -8.55
C SER A 239 -19.96 -10.25 -8.15
N ALA A 240 -20.29 -10.25 -6.85
CA ALA A 240 -21.40 -11.01 -6.27
C ALA A 240 -22.06 -10.17 -5.17
N SER A 241 -23.37 -10.34 -5.00
CA SER A 241 -24.10 -9.74 -3.87
C SER A 241 -24.23 -10.78 -2.75
N VAL A 242 -23.90 -10.40 -1.52
CA VAL A 242 -23.99 -11.24 -0.34
C VAL A 242 -24.71 -10.51 0.78
N THR A 243 -25.44 -11.26 1.63
CA THR A 243 -26.05 -10.72 2.83
C THR A 243 -25.34 -11.28 4.06
N VAL A 244 -24.73 -10.39 4.83
CA VAL A 244 -24.02 -10.71 6.07
C VAL A 244 -24.99 -10.57 7.23
N ALA A 245 -25.28 -11.66 7.94
CA ALA A 245 -26.03 -11.62 9.20
C ALA A 245 -25.11 -11.14 10.33
N ALA A 246 -25.70 -10.54 11.38
CA ALA A 246 -24.95 -10.14 12.55
C ALA A 246 -24.24 -11.35 13.19
N GLY A 247 -22.91 -11.27 13.34
CA GLY A 247 -22.04 -12.35 13.81
C GLY A 247 -21.95 -13.57 12.90
N GLY A 248 -22.59 -13.53 11.71
CA GLY A 248 -22.63 -14.64 10.76
C GLY A 248 -21.50 -14.63 9.75
N THR A 249 -21.39 -15.71 9.00
CA THR A 249 -20.48 -15.80 7.84
C THR A 249 -21.30 -15.94 6.56
N ALA A 250 -21.02 -15.08 5.58
CA ALA A 250 -21.58 -15.14 4.24
C ALA A 250 -20.54 -15.71 3.26
N ASP A 251 -20.98 -16.55 2.31
CA ASP A 251 -20.14 -17.05 1.22
C ASP A 251 -20.19 -16.10 0.01
N ALA A 252 -19.02 -15.81 -0.56
CA ALA A 252 -18.86 -15.02 -1.79
C ALA A 252 -17.86 -15.68 -2.75
N SER A 253 -18.12 -16.91 -3.13
CA SER A 253 -17.22 -17.64 -4.05
C SER A 253 -17.36 -17.14 -5.48
N PHE A 254 -16.22 -17.10 -6.20
CA PHE A 254 -16.11 -16.63 -7.59
C PHE A 254 -15.52 -17.72 -8.47
N SER A 255 -15.79 -17.60 -9.77
CA SER A 255 -15.18 -18.46 -10.79
C SER A 255 -14.54 -17.58 -11.86
N MET A 256 -13.26 -17.82 -12.14
CA MET A 256 -12.48 -17.16 -13.20
C MET A 256 -11.90 -18.21 -14.14
N PRO A 257 -11.81 -17.91 -15.46
CA PRO A 257 -11.30 -18.85 -16.46
C PRO A 257 -9.81 -19.05 -16.36
#